data_c3c45f5958f9944516f548b340b24ab7
#
_entry.id   c3c45f5958f9944516f548b340b24ab7
#
_cell.length_a   1.000
_cell.length_b   1.000
_cell.length_c   1.000
_cell.angle_alpha   90.00
_cell.angle_beta   90.00
_cell.angle_gamma   90.00
#
_symmetry.space_group_name_H-M   'P 1'
#
loop_
_entity.id
_entity.type
_entity.pdbx_description
1 polymer ?
#
loop_
_entity_poly.entity_id
_entity_poly.type
_entity_poly.pdbx_seq_one_letter_code
_entity_poly.pdbx_strand_id
1 'polypeptide(L)'
;MILRALVVVGLLTQAPAQMTRLPQFDNDRAVSWKSVIPAHTESTLLRHDRYRTIVAIVGGDLTLVGADGKKTVVHYETGKAYWQAPMPAGEMHKDANETGKTIELVVIEMK
;
A
#
# COMPACT_ATOMS: atom_id res chain seq x y z
N MET A 1 8.13 -37.70 -43.70
CA MET A 1 8.89 -37.18 -42.57
C MET A 1 8.06 -36.08 -41.87
N ILE A 2 7.47 -36.39 -40.74
CA ILE A 2 6.62 -35.40 -40.02
C ILE A 2 7.50 -34.71 -38.99
N LEU A 3 7.74 -33.41 -39.21
CA LEU A 3 8.45 -32.55 -38.23
C LEU A 3 7.45 -32.20 -37.13
N ARG A 4 7.59 -32.78 -35.97
CA ARG A 4 6.83 -32.32 -34.79
C ARG A 4 7.57 -31.11 -34.18
N ALA A 5 7.01 -29.92 -34.38
CA ALA A 5 7.47 -28.76 -33.65
C ALA A 5 7.09 -28.91 -32.16
N LEU A 6 8.08 -29.01 -31.30
CA LEU A 6 7.89 -28.99 -29.85
C LEU A 6 7.59 -27.55 -29.47
N VAL A 7 6.30 -27.21 -29.23
CA VAL A 7 5.95 -25.92 -28.65
C VAL A 7 6.23 -26.01 -27.15
N VAL A 8 7.35 -25.46 -26.71
CA VAL A 8 7.62 -25.27 -25.29
C VAL A 8 6.81 -24.07 -24.84
N VAL A 9 5.65 -24.31 -24.23
CA VAL A 9 4.91 -23.26 -23.53
C VAL A 9 5.65 -23.00 -22.23
N GLY A 10 6.48 -21.96 -22.22
CA GLY A 10 7.09 -21.46 -20.99
C GLY A 10 6.00 -20.92 -20.08
N LEU A 11 5.82 -21.52 -18.90
CA LEU A 11 5.03 -20.93 -17.82
C LEU A 11 5.77 -19.69 -17.35
N LEU A 12 5.27 -18.50 -17.77
CA LEU A 12 5.68 -17.23 -17.18
C LEU A 12 5.11 -17.17 -15.75
N THR A 13 5.92 -17.52 -14.76
CA THR A 13 5.61 -17.23 -13.37
C THR A 13 5.73 -15.73 -13.16
N GLN A 14 4.59 -15.04 -13.03
CA GLN A 14 4.58 -13.66 -12.61
C GLN A 14 4.96 -13.59 -11.12
N ALA A 15 5.83 -12.65 -10.77
CA ALA A 15 6.07 -12.34 -9.37
C ALA A 15 4.75 -11.93 -8.70
N PRO A 16 4.51 -12.31 -7.41
CA PRO A 16 3.33 -11.86 -6.68
C PRO A 16 3.27 -10.32 -6.67
N ALA A 17 2.06 -9.78 -6.79
CA ALA A 17 1.84 -8.35 -6.66
C ALA A 17 2.35 -7.88 -5.29
N GLN A 18 2.97 -6.72 -5.26
CA GLN A 18 3.54 -6.11 -4.05
C GLN A 18 3.04 -4.68 -3.90
N MET A 19 2.95 -4.23 -2.65
CA MET A 19 2.77 -2.81 -2.36
C MET A 19 3.98 -2.03 -2.84
N THR A 20 3.74 -0.90 -3.50
CA THR A 20 4.80 -0.03 -4.00
C THR A 20 4.58 1.41 -3.55
N ARG A 21 5.69 2.15 -3.41
CA ARG A 21 5.69 3.59 -3.20
C ARG A 21 6.32 4.27 -4.39
N LEU A 22 5.57 5.14 -5.04
CA LEU A 22 6.04 5.94 -6.16
C LEU A 22 6.35 7.35 -5.65
N PRO A 23 7.64 7.79 -5.63
CA PRO A 23 8.00 9.12 -5.17
C PRO A 23 7.27 10.21 -5.97
N GLN A 24 6.78 11.23 -5.28
CA GLN A 24 6.13 12.39 -5.89
C GLN A 24 7.00 13.65 -5.75
N PHE A 25 7.32 14.04 -4.55
CA PHE A 25 8.23 15.15 -4.26
C PHE A 25 8.89 14.98 -2.90
N ASP A 26 10.01 15.66 -2.71
CA ASP A 26 10.73 15.78 -1.46
C ASP A 26 11.36 17.18 -1.38
N ASN A 27 11.02 17.93 -0.33
CA ASN A 27 11.55 19.28 -0.09
C ASN A 27 11.75 19.51 1.42
N ASP A 28 12.08 20.74 1.81
CA ASP A 28 12.37 21.06 3.20
C ASP A 28 11.19 20.89 4.16
N ARG A 29 9.96 20.86 3.65
CA ARG A 29 8.73 20.88 4.44
C ARG A 29 8.01 19.56 4.47
N ALA A 30 8.10 18.78 3.39
CA ALA A 30 7.33 17.57 3.25
C ALA A 30 7.98 16.60 2.26
N VAL A 31 7.66 15.33 2.42
CA VAL A 31 7.94 14.28 1.44
C VAL A 31 6.63 13.61 1.04
N SER A 32 6.47 13.33 -0.24
CA SER A 32 5.26 12.73 -0.78
C SER A 32 5.57 11.53 -1.66
N TRP A 33 4.72 10.55 -1.55
CA TRP A 33 4.71 9.36 -2.40
C TRP A 33 3.29 8.90 -2.66
N LYS A 34 3.11 8.12 -3.72
CA LYS A 34 1.87 7.41 -3.99
C LYS A 34 2.05 5.95 -3.59
N SER A 35 1.24 5.49 -2.66
CA SER A 35 1.16 4.09 -2.30
C SER A 35 0.19 3.38 -3.23
N VAL A 36 0.66 2.34 -3.90
CA VAL A 36 -0.18 1.43 -4.69
C VAL A 36 -0.26 0.12 -3.94
N ILE A 37 -1.45 -0.24 -3.53
CA ILE A 37 -1.72 -1.38 -2.63
C ILE A 37 -2.61 -2.37 -3.36
N PRO A 38 -2.03 -3.34 -4.09
CA PRO A 38 -2.81 -4.32 -4.82
C PRO A 38 -3.70 -5.16 -3.91
N ALA A 39 -4.73 -5.76 -4.49
CA ALA A 39 -5.59 -6.73 -3.80
C ALA A 39 -4.76 -7.84 -3.14
N HIS A 40 -5.17 -8.25 -1.93
CA HIS A 40 -4.57 -9.35 -1.19
C HIS A 40 -3.06 -9.21 -0.92
N THR A 41 -2.62 -7.98 -0.68
CA THR A 41 -1.23 -7.67 -0.29
C THR A 41 -1.15 -7.10 1.11
N GLU A 42 0.00 -7.27 1.75
CA GLU A 42 0.29 -6.65 3.04
C GLU A 42 1.72 -6.10 3.06
N SER A 43 1.93 -5.08 3.88
CA SER A 43 3.25 -4.52 4.14
C SER A 43 3.97 -5.29 5.25
N THR A 44 5.25 -4.98 5.46
CA THR A 44 5.95 -5.25 6.72
C THR A 44 5.39 -4.35 7.83
N LEU A 45 5.81 -4.56 9.06
CA LEU A 45 5.47 -3.66 10.16
C LEU A 45 6.02 -2.26 9.89
N LEU A 46 5.16 -1.26 10.02
CA LEU A 46 5.42 0.14 9.76
C LEU A 46 5.25 0.95 11.04
N ARG A 47 6.01 2.04 11.14
CA ARG A 47 5.84 3.07 12.14
C ARG A 47 5.84 4.45 11.47
N HIS A 48 4.89 5.29 11.87
CA HIS A 48 4.78 6.67 11.38
C HIS A 48 4.97 7.65 12.54
N ASP A 49 6.08 8.39 12.53
CA ASP A 49 6.46 9.31 13.59
C ASP A 49 6.09 10.76 13.31
N ARG A 50 5.51 11.04 12.14
CA ARG A 50 5.21 12.39 11.67
C ARG A 50 3.76 12.54 11.27
N TYR A 51 3.28 13.78 11.27
CA TYR A 51 1.97 14.12 10.72
C TYR A 51 1.93 13.86 9.22
N ARG A 52 0.82 13.37 8.74
CA ARG A 52 0.61 13.04 7.33
C ARG A 52 -0.77 13.47 6.87
N THR A 53 -0.85 13.93 5.62
CA THR A 53 -2.10 14.00 4.88
C THR A 53 -2.15 12.82 3.93
N ILE A 54 -3.27 12.13 3.87
CA ILE A 54 -3.51 11.02 2.96
C ILE A 54 -4.66 11.41 2.05
N VAL A 55 -4.44 11.35 0.74
CA VAL A 55 -5.48 11.59 -0.26
C VAL A 55 -5.79 10.28 -0.97
N ALA A 56 -7.05 9.85 -0.91
CA ALA A 56 -7.50 8.64 -1.57
C ALA A 56 -7.72 8.91 -3.07
N ILE A 57 -6.83 8.39 -3.91
CA ILE A 57 -6.98 8.44 -5.38
C ILE A 57 -7.93 7.35 -5.83
N VAL A 58 -7.71 6.13 -5.36
CA VAL A 58 -8.64 5.00 -5.45
C VAL A 58 -8.83 4.47 -4.05
N GLY A 59 -9.96 4.75 -3.46
CA GLY A 59 -10.27 4.38 -2.08
C GLY A 59 -10.59 2.90 -1.90
N GLY A 60 -10.91 2.54 -0.69
CA GLY A 60 -11.28 1.20 -0.28
C GLY A 60 -11.06 0.99 1.20
N ASP A 61 -11.29 -0.23 1.66
CA ASP A 61 -11.10 -0.65 3.04
C ASP A 61 -9.67 -1.18 3.24
N LEU A 62 -8.85 -0.41 3.93
CA LEU A 62 -7.51 -0.84 4.30
C LEU A 62 -7.52 -1.38 5.74
N THR A 63 -7.02 -2.57 5.94
CA THR A 63 -6.90 -3.17 7.26
C THR A 63 -5.55 -2.85 7.87
N LEU A 64 -5.56 -2.29 9.07
CA LEU A 64 -4.38 -2.08 9.88
C LEU A 64 -4.24 -3.26 10.84
N VAL A 65 -3.12 -3.95 10.80
CA VAL A 65 -2.84 -5.10 11.67
C VAL A 65 -1.73 -4.72 12.63
N GLY A 66 -2.08 -4.54 13.92
CA GLY A 66 -1.10 -4.23 14.95
C GLY A 66 -0.10 -5.37 15.17
N ALA A 67 1.01 -5.08 15.84
CA ALA A 67 2.01 -6.09 16.19
C ALA A 67 1.44 -7.21 17.08
N ASP A 68 0.36 -6.91 17.82
CA ASP A 68 -0.40 -7.88 18.64
C ASP A 68 -1.42 -8.71 17.83
N GLY A 69 -1.54 -8.45 16.52
CA GLY A 69 -2.50 -9.10 15.65
C GLY A 69 -3.90 -8.46 15.61
N LYS A 70 -4.13 -7.40 16.38
CA LYS A 70 -5.42 -6.69 16.39
C LYS A 70 -5.63 -5.99 15.05
N LYS A 71 -6.80 -6.21 14.44
CA LYS A 71 -7.19 -5.61 13.15
C LYS A 71 -8.12 -4.42 13.35
N THR A 72 -7.87 -3.36 12.60
CA THR A 72 -8.73 -2.17 12.50
C THR A 72 -8.90 -1.84 11.03
N VAL A 73 -10.13 -1.68 10.57
CA VAL A 73 -10.42 -1.31 9.17
C VAL A 73 -10.56 0.20 9.07
N VAL A 74 -9.84 0.81 8.14
CA VAL A 74 -9.97 2.22 7.77
C VAL A 74 -10.57 2.30 6.39
N HIS A 75 -11.71 2.96 6.28
CA HIS A 75 -12.35 3.20 4.99
C HIS A 75 -11.85 4.51 4.39
N TYR A 76 -11.21 4.43 3.22
CA TYR A 76 -10.81 5.58 2.43
C TYR A 76 -11.79 5.79 1.29
N GLU A 77 -12.45 6.94 1.27
CA GLU A 77 -13.35 7.32 0.18
C GLU A 77 -12.56 8.03 -0.93
N THR A 78 -12.72 7.57 -2.17
CA THR A 78 -12.07 8.18 -3.33
C THR A 78 -12.35 9.68 -3.40
N GLY A 79 -11.29 10.48 -3.56
CA GLY A 79 -11.36 11.93 -3.64
C GLY A 79 -11.30 12.66 -2.30
N LYS A 80 -11.30 11.95 -1.17
CA LYS A 80 -11.16 12.56 0.16
C LYS A 80 -9.72 12.64 0.64
N ALA A 81 -9.44 13.65 1.47
CA ALA A 81 -8.21 13.82 2.21
C ALA A 81 -8.41 13.52 3.70
N TYR A 82 -7.40 12.93 4.32
CA TYR A 82 -7.41 12.50 5.72
C TYR A 82 -6.16 13.01 6.43
N TRP A 83 -6.34 13.50 7.65
CA TRP A 83 -5.24 13.91 8.50
C TRP A 83 -4.88 12.79 9.47
N GLN A 84 -3.60 12.45 9.55
CA GLN A 84 -3.09 11.41 10.43
C GLN A 84 -2.03 11.99 11.38
N ALA A 85 -2.28 11.87 12.67
CA ALA A 85 -1.29 12.18 13.69
C ALA A 85 -0.18 11.11 13.74
N PRO A 86 1.00 11.43 14.32
CA PRO A 86 2.01 10.43 14.60
C PRO A 86 1.42 9.28 15.43
N MET A 87 1.92 8.06 15.18
CA MET A 87 1.52 6.90 15.98
C MET A 87 2.03 7.04 17.42
N PRO A 88 1.29 6.54 18.43
CA PRO A 88 1.79 6.47 19.79
C PRO A 88 3.13 5.73 19.88
N ALA A 89 3.96 6.12 20.86
CA ALA A 89 5.27 5.51 21.06
C ALA A 89 5.17 3.99 21.22
N GLY A 90 6.04 3.25 20.51
CA GLY A 90 6.09 1.80 20.58
C GLY A 90 5.05 1.05 19.75
N GLU A 91 4.07 1.73 19.17
CA GLU A 91 3.08 1.09 18.29
C GLU A 91 3.62 0.91 16.88
N MET A 92 3.32 -0.22 16.28
CA MET A 92 3.59 -0.56 14.90
C MET A 92 2.38 -1.29 14.30
N HIS A 93 2.19 -1.15 12.99
CA HIS A 93 1.16 -1.91 12.28
C HIS A 93 1.64 -2.31 10.87
N LYS A 94 0.98 -3.30 10.29
CA LYS A 94 1.03 -3.57 8.85
C LYS A 94 -0.21 -2.98 8.20
N ASP A 95 -0.05 -2.52 6.96
CA ASP A 95 -1.17 -2.25 6.08
C ASP A 95 -1.50 -3.53 5.31
N ALA A 96 -2.74 -3.95 5.31
CA ALA A 96 -3.21 -5.12 4.59
C ALA A 96 -4.43 -4.77 3.75
N ASN A 97 -4.33 -4.98 2.45
CA ASN A 97 -5.48 -4.88 1.56
C ASN A 97 -6.12 -6.27 1.41
N GLU A 98 -7.11 -6.55 2.23
CA GLU A 98 -7.85 -7.83 2.21
C GLU A 98 -8.97 -7.83 1.17
N THR A 99 -9.12 -6.75 0.39
CA THR A 99 -10.14 -6.60 -0.65
C THR A 99 -9.67 -7.13 -2.00
N GLY A 100 -10.60 -7.32 -2.93
CA GLY A 100 -10.33 -7.75 -4.30
C GLY A 100 -9.94 -6.62 -5.26
N LYS A 101 -9.71 -5.40 -4.78
CA LYS A 101 -9.40 -4.22 -5.59
C LYS A 101 -8.14 -3.51 -5.12
N THR A 102 -7.38 -2.94 -6.04
CA THR A 102 -6.24 -2.09 -5.72
C THR A 102 -6.69 -0.79 -5.05
N ILE A 103 -6.00 -0.40 -3.99
CA ILE A 103 -6.15 0.90 -3.31
C ILE A 103 -4.94 1.76 -3.69
N GLU A 104 -5.18 3.04 -3.98
CA GLU A 104 -4.14 4.00 -4.30
C GLU A 104 -4.29 5.25 -3.42
N LEU A 105 -3.24 5.56 -2.66
CA LEU A 105 -3.22 6.68 -1.71
C LEU A 105 -2.01 7.56 -2.00
N VAL A 106 -2.23 8.87 -2.12
CA VAL A 106 -1.13 9.83 -2.08
C VAL A 106 -0.92 10.21 -0.61
N VAL A 107 0.31 10.03 -0.14
CA VAL A 107 0.71 10.39 1.22
C VAL A 107 1.64 11.60 1.16
N ILE A 108 1.35 12.59 1.99
CA ILE A 108 2.19 13.78 2.17
C ILE A 108 2.60 13.80 3.65
N GLU A 109 3.86 13.51 3.90
CA GLU A 109 4.42 13.46 5.26
C GLU A 109 5.11 14.78 5.58
N MET A 110 4.72 15.41 6.68
CA MET A 110 5.31 16.64 7.15
C MET A 110 6.68 16.37 7.79
N LYS A 111 7.62 17.26 7.55
CA LYS A 111 8.96 17.20 8.18
C LYS A 111 9.05 18.02 9.44
#